data_2714ece18e2b2a0dd1cfbe66f2247f7c
#
_entry.id   2714ece18e2b2a0dd1cfbe66f2247f7c
#
_cell.length_a   1.000
_cell.length_b   1.000
_cell.length_c   1.000
_cell.angle_alpha   90.00
_cell.angle_beta   90.00
_cell.angle_gamma   90.00
#
_symmetry.space_group_name_H-M   'P 1'
#
loop_
_entity.id
_entity.type
_entity.pdbx_description
1 polymer ?
#
loop_
_entity_poly.entity_id
_entity_poly.type
_entity_poly.pdbx_seq_one_letter_code
_entity_poly.pdbx_strand_id
1 'polypeptide(L)'
;MKTDGFMTPDELMRLSRDYVLEHGGLTILSLDYVVENGKMFGESLWWDRSDGYYICDFSGDEEVYFTGLGYDIYKNGNIQFYRYYKNGLEDGIEAKFYPSGVLKSYTVIYDENKIALAYEWYENGMIKMFFDRDHEYIFNEHGEITEQGQV
;
A
#
# COMPACT_ATOMS: atom_id res chain seq x y z
N MET A 1 -12.98 -19.44 8.79
CA MET A 1 -11.78 -19.47 7.94
C MET A 1 -11.90 -20.54 6.86
N LYS A 2 -11.45 -20.26 5.66
CA LYS A 2 -11.49 -21.22 4.56
C LYS A 2 -10.30 -22.16 4.60
N THR A 3 -10.55 -23.45 4.49
CA THR A 3 -9.52 -24.48 4.48
C THR A 3 -9.54 -25.33 3.22
N ASP A 4 -10.53 -25.11 2.34
CA ASP A 4 -10.76 -25.89 1.12
C ASP A 4 -10.24 -25.25 -0.17
N GLY A 5 -9.57 -24.08 -0.05
CA GLY A 5 -9.06 -23.34 -1.20
C GLY A 5 -10.08 -22.48 -1.93
N PHE A 6 -11.29 -22.37 -1.39
CA PHE A 6 -12.38 -21.60 -2.01
C PHE A 6 -12.99 -20.62 -1.05
N MET A 7 -13.46 -19.51 -1.61
CA MET A 7 -14.37 -18.59 -0.93
C MET A 7 -15.70 -18.58 -1.67
N THR A 8 -16.79 -18.31 -0.94
CA THR A 8 -18.08 -18.10 -1.57
C THR A 8 -18.05 -16.83 -2.40
N PRO A 9 -18.95 -16.69 -3.40
CA PRO A 9 -19.06 -15.44 -4.16
C PRO A 9 -19.27 -14.21 -3.27
N ASP A 10 -20.04 -14.32 -2.19
CA ASP A 10 -20.24 -13.22 -1.26
C ASP A 10 -18.97 -12.85 -0.50
N GLU A 11 -18.18 -13.82 -0.06
CA GLU A 11 -16.91 -13.59 0.61
C GLU A 11 -15.91 -12.89 -0.33
N LEU A 12 -15.82 -13.38 -1.58
CA LEU A 12 -14.95 -12.76 -2.59
C LEU A 12 -15.37 -11.33 -2.91
N MET A 13 -16.67 -11.09 -3.05
CA MET A 13 -17.20 -9.75 -3.34
C MET A 13 -16.81 -8.76 -2.23
N ARG A 14 -16.83 -9.19 -0.97
CA ARG A 14 -16.47 -8.33 0.16
C ARG A 14 -14.99 -8.00 0.22
N LEU A 15 -14.14 -8.71 -0.51
CA LEU A 15 -12.74 -8.39 -0.65
C LEU A 15 -12.44 -7.61 -1.94
N SER A 16 -13.43 -7.43 -2.82
CA SER A 16 -13.23 -6.66 -4.05
C SER A 16 -12.91 -5.20 -3.74
N ARG A 17 -12.16 -4.55 -4.64
CA ARG A 17 -11.75 -3.15 -4.45
C ARG A 17 -12.95 -2.23 -4.21
N ASP A 18 -13.98 -2.34 -5.04
CA ASP A 18 -15.14 -1.45 -4.92
C ASP A 18 -15.86 -1.60 -3.58
N TYR A 19 -16.05 -2.83 -3.13
CA TYR A 19 -16.68 -3.08 -1.83
C TYR A 19 -15.82 -2.55 -0.69
N VAL A 20 -14.52 -2.82 -0.72
CA VAL A 20 -13.59 -2.38 0.35
C VAL A 20 -13.48 -0.86 0.40
N LEU A 21 -13.44 -0.20 -0.77
CA LEU A 21 -13.43 1.27 -0.81
C LEU A 21 -14.71 1.87 -0.23
N GLU A 22 -15.84 1.23 -0.44
CA GLU A 22 -17.14 1.71 0.07
C GLU A 22 -17.35 1.40 1.55
N HIS A 23 -16.93 0.22 2.01
CA HIS A 23 -17.28 -0.30 3.34
C HIS A 23 -16.10 -0.54 4.28
N GLY A 24 -14.88 -0.54 3.78
CA GLY A 24 -13.70 -0.93 4.55
C GLY A 24 -13.12 0.15 5.45
N GLY A 25 -13.62 1.37 5.38
CA GLY A 25 -13.10 2.48 6.19
C GLY A 25 -11.69 2.93 5.82
N LEU A 26 -11.26 2.67 4.58
CA LEU A 26 -9.94 3.07 4.14
C LEU A 26 -9.86 4.57 3.92
N THR A 27 -8.72 5.17 4.26
CA THR A 27 -8.44 6.58 4.01
C THR A 27 -7.62 6.70 2.74
N ILE A 28 -8.24 7.19 1.65
CA ILE A 28 -7.56 7.39 0.38
C ILE A 28 -7.32 8.88 0.17
N LEU A 29 -6.04 9.26 0.02
CA LEU A 29 -5.63 10.63 -0.19
C LEU A 29 -5.77 11.01 -1.66
N SER A 30 -6.23 12.24 -1.92
CA SER A 30 -6.29 12.78 -3.29
C SER A 30 -4.90 13.13 -3.80
N LEU A 31 -4.76 13.20 -5.12
CA LEU A 31 -3.52 13.66 -5.76
C LEU A 31 -3.13 15.06 -5.24
N ASP A 32 -4.09 15.97 -5.18
CA ASP A 32 -3.82 17.34 -4.71
C ASP A 32 -3.28 17.36 -3.29
N TYR A 33 -3.87 16.58 -2.39
CA TYR A 33 -3.40 16.50 -1.01
C TYR A 33 -1.99 15.93 -0.94
N VAL A 34 -1.72 14.86 -1.69
CA VAL A 34 -0.41 14.19 -1.68
C VAL A 34 0.69 15.11 -2.19
N VAL A 35 0.43 15.81 -3.29
CA VAL A 35 1.40 16.77 -3.87
C VAL A 35 1.63 17.95 -2.95
N GLU A 36 0.57 18.48 -2.34
CA GLU A 36 0.67 19.63 -1.44
C GLU A 36 1.39 19.31 -0.13
N ASN A 37 1.17 18.11 0.42
CA ASN A 37 1.65 17.74 1.76
C ASN A 37 2.83 16.76 1.76
N GLY A 38 3.14 16.14 0.63
CA GLY A 38 4.17 15.13 0.53
C GLY A 38 5.45 15.64 -0.10
N LYS A 39 6.46 14.78 -0.11
CA LYS A 39 7.73 15.00 -0.80
C LYS A 39 7.95 13.90 -1.84
N MET A 40 8.39 14.29 -3.02
CA MET A 40 8.55 13.37 -4.15
C MET A 40 9.91 12.70 -4.13
N PHE A 41 9.91 11.39 -4.36
CA PHE A 41 11.15 10.63 -4.55
C PHE A 41 11.86 11.12 -5.82
N GLY A 42 13.20 11.14 -5.74
CA GLY A 42 14.03 11.63 -6.82
C GLY A 42 14.26 13.14 -6.77
N GLU A 43 13.29 13.93 -6.32
CA GLU A 43 13.44 15.37 -6.11
C GLU A 43 13.92 15.70 -4.71
N SER A 44 13.25 15.13 -3.69
CA SER A 44 13.50 15.49 -2.29
C SER A 44 13.94 14.32 -1.43
N LEU A 45 13.53 13.11 -1.79
CA LEU A 45 13.76 11.92 -0.97
C LEU A 45 14.67 10.93 -1.69
N TRP A 46 15.47 10.20 -0.91
CA TRP A 46 16.33 9.13 -1.45
C TRP A 46 16.57 8.06 -0.39
N TRP A 47 17.00 6.88 -0.86
CA TRP A 47 17.39 5.79 0.01
C TRP A 47 18.76 6.06 0.62
N ASP A 48 18.92 5.78 1.92
CA ASP A 48 20.21 5.80 2.58
C ASP A 48 21.15 4.80 1.90
N ARG A 49 22.27 5.27 1.41
CA ARG A 49 23.22 4.43 0.67
C ARG A 49 24.00 3.47 1.56
N SER A 50 24.09 3.77 2.87
CA SER A 50 24.90 2.95 3.78
C SER A 50 24.15 1.71 4.25
N ASP A 51 22.82 1.74 4.40
CA ASP A 51 22.06 0.56 4.81
C ASP A 51 20.90 0.19 3.90
N GLY A 52 20.43 1.11 3.05
CA GLY A 52 19.41 0.82 2.03
C GLY A 52 17.98 0.68 2.55
N TYR A 53 17.75 0.78 3.85
CA TYR A 53 16.42 0.63 4.44
C TYR A 53 15.73 1.95 4.74
N TYR A 54 16.52 3.00 4.98
CA TYR A 54 16.01 4.26 5.49
C TYR A 54 15.84 5.28 4.37
N ILE A 55 14.76 6.04 4.44
CA ILE A 55 14.52 7.14 3.51
C ILE A 55 15.06 8.42 4.14
N CYS A 56 15.82 9.17 3.35
CA CYS A 56 16.49 10.39 3.77
C CYS A 56 15.90 11.63 3.13
N ASP A 57 16.09 12.77 3.80
CA ASP A 57 15.67 14.10 3.40
C ASP A 57 16.71 15.10 3.91
N PHE A 58 16.59 16.36 3.51
CA PHE A 58 17.40 17.45 4.08
C PHE A 58 16.57 18.27 5.08
N SER A 59 17.20 18.62 6.20
CA SER A 59 16.74 19.67 7.13
C SER A 59 17.76 20.78 7.07
N GLY A 60 17.47 21.84 6.29
CA GLY A 60 18.49 22.82 5.93
C GLY A 60 19.58 22.17 5.10
N ASP A 61 20.83 22.22 5.56
CA ASP A 61 21.97 21.59 4.90
C ASP A 61 22.30 20.19 5.45
N GLU A 62 21.55 19.72 6.44
CA GLU A 62 21.80 18.46 7.12
C GLU A 62 20.95 17.35 6.56
N GLU A 63 21.58 16.20 6.29
CA GLU A 63 20.88 14.99 5.89
C GLU A 63 20.27 14.32 7.12
N VAL A 64 18.96 14.03 7.04
CA VAL A 64 18.19 13.43 8.14
C VAL A 64 17.34 12.29 7.62
N TYR A 65 16.93 11.39 8.51
CA TYR A 65 15.92 10.39 8.18
C TYR A 65 14.56 11.07 8.07
N PHE A 66 13.80 10.68 7.03
CA PHE A 66 12.55 11.35 6.69
C PHE A 66 11.40 10.90 7.59
N THR A 67 10.62 11.86 8.06
CA THR A 67 9.30 11.64 8.69
C THR A 67 8.27 12.43 7.92
N GLY A 68 7.24 11.76 7.42
CA GLY A 68 6.16 12.40 6.69
C GLY A 68 5.65 11.55 5.52
N LEU A 69 5.01 12.22 4.58
CA LEU A 69 4.40 11.60 3.41
C LEU A 69 5.36 11.68 2.21
N GLY A 70 5.73 10.52 1.68
CA GLY A 70 6.52 10.42 0.46
C GLY A 70 5.68 9.86 -0.68
N TYR A 71 5.96 10.26 -1.91
CA TYR A 71 5.19 9.82 -3.06
C TYR A 71 6.02 9.82 -4.34
N ASP A 72 5.48 9.16 -5.35
CA ASP A 72 5.96 9.31 -6.73
C ASP A 72 4.77 9.28 -7.67
N ILE A 73 4.99 9.73 -8.90
CA ILE A 73 3.97 9.80 -9.93
C ILE A 73 4.44 9.10 -11.20
N TYR A 74 3.48 8.55 -11.96
CA TYR A 74 3.75 8.03 -13.29
C TYR A 74 3.97 9.18 -14.29
N LYS A 75 4.55 8.86 -15.43
CA LYS A 75 4.75 9.85 -16.51
C LYS A 75 3.45 10.50 -16.98
N ASN A 76 2.32 9.80 -16.84
CA ASN A 76 1.01 10.34 -17.22
C ASN A 76 0.41 11.29 -16.18
N GLY A 77 1.08 11.50 -15.04
CA GLY A 77 0.63 12.41 -13.97
C GLY A 77 -0.17 11.74 -12.86
N ASN A 78 -0.57 10.49 -13.00
CA ASN A 78 -1.27 9.78 -11.94
C ASN A 78 -0.30 9.35 -10.84
N ILE A 79 -0.79 9.29 -9.60
CA ILE A 79 0.01 8.81 -8.46
C ILE A 79 0.42 7.38 -8.73
N GLN A 80 1.71 7.08 -8.54
CA GLN A 80 2.22 5.72 -8.55
C GLN A 80 2.07 5.07 -7.19
N PHE A 81 2.49 5.78 -6.14
CA PHE A 81 2.29 5.38 -4.75
C PHE A 81 2.41 6.58 -3.83
N TYR A 82 1.89 6.44 -2.60
CA TYR A 82 2.27 7.28 -1.47
C TYR A 82 2.44 6.40 -0.23
N ARG A 83 3.32 6.83 0.66
CA ARG A 83 3.64 6.12 1.92
C ARG A 83 3.94 7.12 3.00
N TYR A 84 3.56 6.76 4.22
CA TYR A 84 4.02 7.49 5.40
C TYR A 84 5.30 6.87 5.94
N TYR A 85 6.18 7.75 6.41
CA TYR A 85 7.47 7.37 7.01
C TYR A 85 7.62 8.01 8.38
N LYS A 86 8.34 7.31 9.27
CA LYS A 86 8.75 7.83 10.56
C LYS A 86 10.22 7.46 10.76
N ASN A 87 11.07 8.49 10.91
CA ASN A 87 12.52 8.32 11.06
C ASN A 87 13.12 7.42 9.98
N GLY A 88 12.66 7.59 8.73
CA GLY A 88 13.16 6.88 7.56
C GLY A 88 12.54 5.52 7.28
N LEU A 89 11.72 4.99 8.18
CA LEU A 89 11.06 3.70 8.01
C LEU A 89 9.56 3.87 7.73
N GLU A 90 8.99 2.95 6.97
CA GLU A 90 7.56 2.98 6.69
C GLU A 90 6.77 2.84 7.99
N ASP A 91 5.79 3.73 8.18
CA ASP A 91 4.91 3.72 9.34
C ASP A 91 3.61 4.43 8.99
N GLY A 92 2.51 3.70 8.99
CA GLY A 92 1.21 4.19 8.60
C GLY A 92 0.72 3.58 7.30
N ILE A 93 0.05 4.37 6.47
CA ILE A 93 -0.59 3.88 5.27
C ILE A 93 0.37 3.92 4.08
N GLU A 94 0.34 2.84 3.29
CA GLU A 94 0.92 2.79 1.96
C GLU A 94 -0.19 2.50 0.96
N ALA A 95 -0.31 3.31 -0.08
CA ALA A 95 -1.22 3.06 -1.19
C ALA A 95 -0.45 3.05 -2.49
N LYS A 96 -0.70 2.05 -3.34
CA LYS A 96 -0.12 1.95 -4.68
C LYS A 96 -1.23 1.94 -5.70
N PHE A 97 -0.95 2.46 -6.88
CA PHE A 97 -1.93 2.63 -7.95
C PHE A 97 -1.41 2.04 -9.26
N TYR A 98 -2.32 1.60 -10.09
CA TYR A 98 -2.01 1.28 -11.49
C TYR A 98 -1.84 2.57 -12.29
N PRO A 99 -1.15 2.53 -13.45
CA PRO A 99 -1.03 3.71 -14.30
C PRO A 99 -2.37 4.34 -14.69
N SER A 100 -3.45 3.55 -14.72
CA SER A 100 -4.80 4.05 -14.98
C SER A 100 -5.36 4.94 -13.87
N GLY A 101 -4.75 4.93 -12.69
CA GLY A 101 -5.20 5.69 -11.53
C GLY A 101 -6.05 4.90 -10.54
N VAL A 102 -6.40 3.65 -10.86
CA VAL A 102 -7.16 2.82 -9.91
C VAL A 102 -6.23 2.22 -8.85
N LEU A 103 -6.75 2.06 -7.66
CA LEU A 103 -5.98 1.55 -6.52
C LEU A 103 -5.54 0.11 -6.76
N LYS A 104 -4.25 -0.13 -6.60
CA LYS A 104 -3.63 -1.45 -6.73
C LYS A 104 -3.50 -2.16 -5.40
N SER A 105 -3.05 -1.45 -4.38
CA SER A 105 -2.85 -2.02 -3.05
C SER A 105 -3.00 -0.98 -1.96
N TYR A 106 -3.35 -1.45 -0.77
CA TYR A 106 -3.48 -0.64 0.42
C TYR A 106 -2.94 -1.43 1.60
N THR A 107 -1.98 -0.86 2.32
CA THR A 107 -1.29 -1.54 3.42
C THR A 107 -1.25 -0.63 4.63
N VAL A 108 -1.52 -1.18 5.79
CA VAL A 108 -1.36 -0.48 7.08
C VAL A 108 -0.12 -1.04 7.76
N ILE A 109 0.86 -0.18 7.98
CA ILE A 109 2.16 -0.53 8.53
C ILE A 109 2.31 0.12 9.90
N TYR A 110 2.87 -0.59 10.84
CA TYR A 110 3.09 -0.11 12.20
C TYR A 110 4.41 -0.62 12.73
N ASP A 111 4.93 0.04 13.75
CA ASP A 111 6.04 -0.41 14.58
C ASP A 111 7.20 -0.99 13.74
N GLU A 112 7.79 -0.14 12.90
CA GLU A 112 8.96 -0.45 12.08
C GLU A 112 8.72 -1.56 11.06
N ASN A 113 7.93 -1.26 10.04
CA ASN A 113 7.67 -2.15 8.88
C ASN A 113 6.84 -3.40 9.17
N LYS A 114 6.12 -3.45 10.28
CA LYS A 114 5.17 -4.53 10.54
C LYS A 114 3.85 -4.26 9.84
N ILE A 115 3.24 -5.28 9.29
CA ILE A 115 1.99 -5.16 8.54
C ILE A 115 0.81 -5.59 9.42
N ALA A 116 -0.17 -4.70 9.59
CA ALA A 116 -1.42 -5.00 10.28
C ALA A 116 -2.51 -5.46 9.34
N LEU A 117 -2.53 -4.90 8.12
CA LEU A 117 -3.58 -5.15 7.13
C LEU A 117 -3.00 -4.87 5.75
N ALA A 118 -3.29 -5.72 4.78
CA ALA A 118 -2.90 -5.48 3.41
C ALA A 118 -3.94 -6.04 2.44
N TYR A 119 -4.23 -5.25 1.42
CA TYR A 119 -5.01 -5.64 0.25
C TYR A 119 -4.19 -5.41 -0.99
N GLU A 120 -4.29 -6.33 -1.94
CA GLU A 120 -3.83 -6.09 -3.30
C GLU A 120 -4.91 -6.58 -4.26
N TRP A 121 -5.19 -5.81 -5.31
CA TRP A 121 -6.23 -6.12 -6.29
C TRP A 121 -5.64 -6.21 -7.69
N TYR A 122 -6.23 -7.07 -8.51
CA TYR A 122 -6.02 -7.02 -9.95
C TYR A 122 -6.63 -5.72 -10.49
N GLU A 123 -6.23 -5.34 -11.71
CA GLU A 123 -6.74 -4.08 -12.28
C GLU A 123 -8.25 -4.07 -12.42
N ASN A 124 -8.86 -5.24 -12.67
CA ASN A 124 -10.32 -5.38 -12.76
C ASN A 124 -11.04 -5.28 -11.40
N GLY A 125 -10.32 -5.14 -10.30
CA GLY A 125 -10.91 -5.00 -8.98
C GLY A 125 -11.07 -6.28 -8.18
N MET A 126 -10.78 -7.44 -8.77
CA MET A 126 -10.81 -8.70 -8.01
C MET A 126 -9.62 -8.77 -7.05
N ILE A 127 -9.84 -9.37 -5.90
CA ILE A 127 -8.79 -9.52 -4.88
C ILE A 127 -7.67 -10.41 -5.41
N LYS A 128 -6.43 -9.96 -5.18
CA LYS A 128 -5.23 -10.70 -5.51
C LYS A 128 -4.55 -11.24 -4.26
N MET A 129 -4.50 -10.44 -3.21
CA MET A 129 -3.91 -10.82 -1.94
C MET A 129 -4.62 -10.09 -0.80
N PHE A 130 -4.87 -10.83 0.28
CA PHE A 130 -5.38 -10.29 1.53
C PHE A 130 -4.54 -10.78 2.68
N PHE A 131 -4.20 -9.88 3.57
CA PHE A 131 -3.46 -10.17 4.79
C PHE A 131 -4.08 -9.40 5.95
N ASP A 132 -4.34 -10.10 7.05
CA ASP A 132 -4.56 -9.47 8.35
C ASP A 132 -3.69 -10.21 9.38
N ARG A 133 -3.83 -9.89 10.66
CA ARG A 133 -2.97 -10.50 11.68
C ARG A 133 -3.20 -11.99 11.87
N ASP A 134 -4.32 -12.52 11.40
CA ASP A 134 -4.72 -13.90 11.61
C ASP A 134 -4.68 -14.72 10.32
N HIS A 135 -4.78 -14.07 9.15
CA HIS A 135 -4.98 -14.76 7.88
C HIS A 135 -4.12 -14.16 6.77
N GLU A 136 -3.71 -15.02 5.85
CA GLU A 136 -3.09 -14.64 4.61
C GLU A 136 -3.68 -15.47 3.47
N TYR A 137 -4.16 -14.80 2.42
CA TYR A 137 -4.71 -15.44 1.23
C TYR A 137 -4.10 -14.83 -0.02
N ILE A 138 -3.71 -15.70 -0.97
CA ILE A 138 -3.33 -15.29 -2.32
C ILE A 138 -4.30 -15.95 -3.28
N PHE A 139 -4.79 -15.16 -4.25
CA PHE A 139 -5.83 -15.57 -5.20
C PHE A 139 -5.31 -15.48 -6.64
N ASN A 140 -5.78 -16.38 -7.50
CA ASN A 140 -5.56 -16.24 -8.93
C ASN A 140 -6.62 -15.30 -9.54
N GLU A 141 -6.55 -15.10 -10.86
CA GLU A 141 -7.46 -14.21 -11.59
C GLU A 141 -8.91 -14.68 -11.58
N HIS A 142 -9.15 -15.94 -11.24
CA HIS A 142 -10.49 -16.55 -11.18
C HIS A 142 -11.08 -16.53 -9.77
N GLY A 143 -10.38 -15.94 -8.80
CA GLY A 143 -10.84 -15.89 -7.41
C GLY A 143 -10.60 -17.16 -6.62
N GLU A 144 -9.76 -18.06 -7.12
CA GLU A 144 -9.38 -19.27 -6.42
C GLU A 144 -8.19 -18.98 -5.51
N ILE A 145 -8.21 -19.54 -4.30
CA ILE A 145 -7.10 -19.40 -3.36
C ILE A 145 -5.95 -20.29 -3.83
N THR A 146 -4.79 -19.69 -4.10
CA THR A 146 -3.57 -20.42 -4.49
C THR A 146 -2.61 -20.60 -3.34
N GLU A 147 -2.65 -19.70 -2.35
CA GLU A 147 -1.90 -19.82 -1.12
C GLU A 147 -2.75 -19.31 0.03
N GLN A 148 -2.67 -19.99 1.18
CA GLN A 148 -3.28 -19.49 2.40
C GLN A 148 -2.44 -19.90 3.58
N GLY A 149 -2.42 -19.04 4.61
CA GLY A 149 -1.68 -19.26 5.83
C GLY A 149 -2.35 -18.61 7.01
N GLN A 150 -1.93 -19.03 8.17
CA GLN A 150 -2.29 -18.43 9.44
C GLN A 150 -1.05 -17.76 10.02
N VAL A 151 -1.21 -16.52 10.41
CA VAL A 151 -0.10 -15.74 10.92
C VAL A 151 -0.05 -15.79 12.44
#